data_842b53a69013a38cd171d63cb8fae0c6
#
_entry.id   842b53a69013a38cd171d63cb8fae0c6
#
_cell.length_a   1.000
_cell.length_b   1.000
_cell.length_c   1.000
_cell.angle_alpha   90.00
_cell.angle_beta   90.00
_cell.angle_gamma   90.00
#
_symmetry.space_group_name_H-M   'P 1'
#
loop_
_entity.id
_entity.type
_entity.pdbx_description
1 polymer ?
#
loop_
_entity_poly.entity_id
_entity_poly.type
_entity_poly.pdbx_seq_one_letter_code
_entity_poly.pdbx_strand_id
1 'polypeptide(L)'
;MTLADNKTILLVEDNPDDAKLTLRAFQRSNILNPIVVARDGIEALDFLFARGAHSDRADMPLPTLIVLDLKLPKLDGMGVLRAIRAEERTKLIPVVILTSSKEE
;
A
#
# COMPACT_ATOMS: atom_id res chain seq x y z
N MET A 1 12.92 -19.08 9.49
CA MET A 1 12.62 -18.56 9.31
C MET A 1 11.90 -18.06 8.91
N THR A 2 11.68 -17.99 8.98
CA THR A 2 11.07 -17.57 8.70
C THR A 2 10.63 -16.81 8.09
N LEU A 3 10.81 -16.67 7.65
CA LEU A 3 10.42 -16.03 7.01
C LEU A 3 9.34 -15.55 6.73
N ALA A 4 9.27 -16.03 6.80
CA ALA A 4 8.04 -16.00 6.51
C ALA A 4 7.48 -14.80 6.80
N ASP A 5 8.06 -14.32 7.22
CA ASP A 5 7.66 -13.31 7.52
C ASP A 5 7.61 -12.33 6.67
N ASN A 6 7.29 -12.44 5.67
CA ASN A 6 7.10 -11.63 4.77
C ASN A 6 6.15 -10.64 5.21
N LYS A 7 6.44 -9.71 5.94
CA LYS A 7 5.62 -8.66 6.42
C LYS A 7 5.81 -7.45 5.56
N THR A 8 5.44 -7.57 4.33
CA THR A 8 5.53 -6.47 3.37
C THR A 8 4.53 -5.37 3.71
N ILE A 9 4.94 -4.14 3.56
CA ILE A 9 4.06 -2.98 3.70
C ILE A 9 3.81 -2.44 2.30
N LEU A 10 2.56 -2.19 1.97
CA LEU A 10 2.20 -1.56 0.71
C LEU A 10 1.98 -0.07 0.96
N LEU A 11 2.76 0.76 0.30
CA LEU A 11 2.60 2.21 0.38
C LEU A 11 1.98 2.70 -0.92
N VAL A 12 0.84 3.34 -0.83
CA VAL A 12 0.14 3.85 -2.00
C VAL A 12 0.30 5.36 -2.02
N GLU A 13 1.18 5.85 -2.91
CA GLU A 13 1.57 7.24 -2.94
C GLU A 13 1.99 7.62 -4.35
N ASP A 14 1.37 8.63 -4.93
CA ASP A 14 1.66 9.00 -6.31
C ASP A 14 2.84 9.94 -6.45
N ASN A 15 3.20 10.67 -5.41
CA ASN A 15 4.29 11.63 -5.49
C ASN A 15 5.60 10.97 -5.07
N PRO A 16 6.59 10.89 -5.96
CA PRO A 16 7.83 10.20 -5.60
C PRO A 16 8.58 10.84 -4.44
N ASP A 17 8.50 12.16 -4.29
CA ASP A 17 9.19 12.83 -3.20
C ASP A 17 8.52 12.51 -1.87
N ASP A 18 7.19 12.48 -1.85
CA ASP A 18 6.45 12.11 -0.64
C ASP A 18 6.69 10.64 -0.30
N ALA A 19 6.78 9.79 -1.30
CA ALA A 19 7.09 8.39 -1.06
C ALA A 19 8.47 8.27 -0.40
N LYS A 20 9.47 9.01 -0.89
CA LYS A 20 10.79 8.98 -0.29
C LYS A 20 10.77 9.45 1.15
N LEU A 21 10.01 10.49 1.45
CA LEU A 21 9.91 10.98 2.82
C LEU A 21 9.29 9.94 3.74
N THR A 22 8.26 9.26 3.26
CA THR A 22 7.60 8.23 4.05
C THR A 22 8.56 7.05 4.29
N LEU A 23 9.30 6.65 3.26
CA LEU A 23 10.25 5.56 3.42
C LEU A 23 11.35 5.92 4.41
N ARG A 24 11.80 7.18 4.38
CA ARG A 24 12.81 7.63 5.30
C ARG A 24 12.28 7.64 6.74
N ALA A 25 11.02 8.03 6.92
CA ALA A 25 10.41 8.02 8.24
C ALA A 25 10.33 6.60 8.79
N PHE A 26 10.00 5.64 7.94
CA PHE A 26 9.98 4.23 8.35
C PHE A 26 11.36 3.78 8.81
N GLN A 27 12.40 4.15 8.07
CA GLN A 27 13.76 3.78 8.45
C GLN A 27 14.14 4.37 9.80
N ARG A 28 13.79 5.62 10.03
CA ARG A 28 14.10 6.27 11.30
C ARG A 28 13.36 5.63 12.46
N SER A 29 12.22 5.03 12.21
CA SER A 29 11.45 4.36 13.23
C SER A 29 11.82 2.88 13.35
N ASN A 30 12.90 2.47 12.69
CA ASN A 30 13.36 1.08 12.72
C ASN A 30 12.36 0.10 12.13
N ILE A 31 11.56 0.56 11.18
CA ILE A 31 10.67 -0.34 10.46
C ILE A 31 11.47 -0.88 9.29
N LEU A 32 11.86 -2.13 9.39
CA LEU A 32 12.74 -2.75 8.41
C LEU A 32 11.99 -3.68 7.46
N ASN A 33 10.67 -3.64 7.47
CA ASN A 33 9.87 -4.46 6.59
C ASN A 33 10.09 -4.07 5.14
N PRO A 34 10.02 -5.02 4.21
CA PRO A 34 10.05 -4.65 2.80
C PRO A 34 8.86 -3.77 2.46
N ILE A 35 9.08 -2.76 1.65
CA ILE A 35 8.03 -1.82 1.29
C ILE A 35 7.88 -1.81 -0.22
N VAL A 36 6.65 -2.01 -0.70
CA VAL A 36 6.32 -1.92 -2.10
C VAL A 36 5.54 -0.63 -2.28
N VAL A 37 5.91 0.16 -3.26
CA VAL A 37 5.23 1.43 -3.53
C VAL A 37 4.35 1.26 -4.76
N ALA A 38 3.07 1.56 -4.60
CA ALA A 38 2.13 1.65 -5.71
C ALA A 38 1.87 3.13 -5.96
N ARG A 39 1.86 3.53 -7.21
CA ARG A 39 1.80 4.94 -7.54
C ARG A 39 0.39 5.46 -7.75
N ASP A 40 -0.58 4.61 -7.77
CA ASP A 40 -1.97 5.03 -7.87
C ASP A 40 -2.86 3.91 -7.36
N GLY A 41 -4.15 4.20 -7.28
CA GLY A 41 -5.10 3.23 -6.73
C GLY A 41 -5.25 1.98 -7.58
N ILE A 42 -5.16 2.15 -8.90
CA ILE A 42 -5.29 1.00 -9.80
C ILE A 42 -4.13 0.05 -9.58
N GLU A 43 -2.91 0.59 -9.50
CA GLU A 43 -1.75 -0.25 -9.26
C GLU A 43 -1.83 -0.94 -7.91
N ALA A 44 -2.32 -0.23 -6.89
CA ALA A 44 -2.48 -0.83 -5.57
C ALA A 44 -3.42 -2.02 -5.60
N LEU A 45 -4.55 -1.89 -6.27
CA LEU A 45 -5.50 -2.98 -6.36
C LEU A 45 -4.98 -4.12 -7.22
N ASP A 46 -4.25 -3.80 -8.30
CA ASP A 46 -3.64 -4.84 -9.12
C ASP A 46 -2.63 -5.64 -8.29
N PHE A 47 -1.87 -4.97 -7.46
CA PHE A 47 -0.91 -5.64 -6.58
C PHE A 47 -1.64 -6.56 -5.58
N LEU A 48 -2.68 -6.03 -4.94
CA LEU A 48 -3.39 -6.79 -3.92
C LEU A 48 -4.15 -7.98 -4.49
N PHE A 49 -4.71 -7.82 -5.68
CA PHE A 49 -5.56 -8.86 -6.27
C PHE A 49 -4.85 -9.64 -7.37
N ALA A 50 -3.56 -9.43 -7.52
CA ALA A 50 -2.73 -10.16 -8.49
C ALA A 50 -3.28 -10.03 -9.90
N ARG A 51 -3.48 -8.79 -10.34
CA ARG A 51 -4.01 -8.49 -11.66
C ARG A 51 -3.03 -7.64 -12.46
N GLY A 52 -3.27 -7.48 -13.74
CA GLY A 52 -2.49 -6.61 -14.60
C GLY A 52 -1.02 -6.94 -14.54
N ALA A 53 -0.19 -5.92 -14.31
CA ALA A 53 1.25 -6.11 -14.23
C ALA A 53 1.68 -6.97 -13.06
N HIS A 54 0.79 -7.23 -12.10
CA HIS A 54 1.11 -8.01 -10.91
C HIS A 54 0.43 -9.38 -10.92
N SER A 55 0.01 -9.85 -12.07
CA SER A 55 -0.75 -11.11 -12.16
C SER A 55 0.07 -12.31 -11.70
N ASP A 56 1.39 -12.22 -11.72
CA ASP A 56 2.23 -13.33 -11.27
C ASP A 56 2.27 -13.46 -9.75
N ARG A 57 1.58 -12.57 -9.04
CA ARG A 57 1.59 -12.62 -7.58
C ARG A 57 0.46 -13.44 -6.98
N ALA A 58 -0.27 -14.20 -7.78
CA ALA A 58 -1.46 -14.91 -7.27
C ALA A 58 -1.18 -15.76 -6.03
N ASP A 59 0.01 -16.35 -5.94
CA ASP A 59 0.37 -17.18 -4.81
C ASP A 59 1.22 -16.48 -3.77
N MET A 60 1.41 -15.18 -3.90
CA MET A 60 2.26 -14.45 -2.97
C MET A 60 1.45 -13.98 -1.77
N PRO A 61 2.09 -13.84 -0.62
CA PRO A 61 1.35 -13.36 0.55
C PRO A 61 0.93 -11.91 0.38
N LEU A 62 -0.18 -11.57 1.01
CA LEU A 62 -0.67 -10.19 1.01
C LEU A 62 0.15 -9.35 1.99
N PRO A 63 0.16 -8.04 1.82
CA PRO A 63 0.87 -7.20 2.76
C PRO A 63 0.25 -7.26 4.15
N THR A 64 1.06 -6.97 5.14
CA THR A 64 0.61 -6.96 6.51
C THR A 64 0.05 -5.59 6.91
N LEU A 65 0.32 -4.57 6.13
CA LEU A 65 -0.12 -3.21 6.41
C LEU A 65 -0.19 -2.45 5.10
N ILE A 66 -1.19 -1.61 4.95
CA ILE A 66 -1.32 -0.72 3.80
C ILE A 66 -1.31 0.71 4.31
N VAL A 67 -0.42 1.53 3.74
CA VAL A 67 -0.35 2.96 4.05
C VAL A 67 -0.88 3.68 2.82
N LEU A 68 -1.95 4.42 2.98
CA LEU A 68 -2.75 4.90 1.87
C LEU A 68 -2.89 6.41 1.91
N ASP A 69 -2.47 7.07 0.85
CA ASP A 69 -2.69 8.50 0.69
C ASP A 69 -4.10 8.70 0.10
N LEU A 70 -4.86 9.58 0.69
CA LEU A 70 -6.22 9.84 0.21
C LEU A 70 -6.25 10.62 -1.09
N LYS A 71 -5.18 11.34 -1.43
CA LYS A 71 -5.17 12.13 -2.63
C LYS A 71 -4.49 11.41 -3.77
N LEU A 72 -5.09 10.41 -4.30
CA LEU A 72 -4.49 9.65 -5.39
C LEU A 72 -5.12 10.02 -6.72
N PRO A 73 -4.33 9.96 -7.81
CA PRO A 73 -4.93 10.10 -9.13
C PRO A 73 -5.69 8.84 -9.50
N LYS A 74 -6.45 8.90 -10.53
CA LYS A 74 -7.20 7.78 -11.09
C LYS A 74 -8.27 7.26 -10.14
N LEU A 75 -7.94 6.44 -9.20
CA LEU A 75 -8.87 5.94 -8.23
C LEU A 75 -8.46 6.52 -6.89
N ASP A 76 -9.30 7.34 -6.29
CA ASP A 76 -8.93 8.05 -5.08
C ASP A 76 -8.82 7.10 -3.87
N GLY A 77 -8.24 7.62 -2.80
CA GLY A 77 -7.95 6.80 -1.64
C GLY A 77 -9.18 6.15 -1.02
N MET A 78 -10.30 6.86 -1.01
CA MET A 78 -11.53 6.25 -0.45
C MET A 78 -12.03 5.11 -1.32
N GLY A 79 -11.88 5.23 -2.64
CA GLY A 79 -12.25 4.13 -3.53
C GLY A 79 -11.38 2.91 -3.32
N VAL A 80 -10.09 3.14 -3.11
CA VAL A 80 -9.16 2.04 -2.80
C VAL A 80 -9.56 1.38 -1.49
N LEU A 81 -9.87 2.17 -0.47
CA LEU A 81 -10.24 1.63 0.84
C LEU A 81 -11.51 0.80 0.73
N ARG A 82 -12.50 1.29 -0.02
CA ARG A 82 -13.75 0.52 -0.18
C ARG A 82 -13.47 -0.81 -0.86
N ALA A 83 -12.62 -0.81 -1.87
CA ALA A 83 -12.30 -2.05 -2.59
C ALA A 83 -11.60 -3.05 -1.67
N ILE A 84 -10.68 -2.55 -0.84
CA ILE A 84 -9.96 -3.41 0.10
C ILE A 84 -10.95 -4.04 1.10
N ARG A 85 -11.87 -3.24 1.62
CA ARG A 85 -12.81 -3.73 2.63
C ARG A 85 -13.89 -4.64 2.05
N ALA A 86 -14.11 -4.58 0.73
CA ALA A 86 -15.13 -5.40 0.09
C ALA A 86 -14.67 -6.82 -0.22
N GLU A 87 -13.33 -7.05 -0.24
CA GLU A 87 -12.82 -8.36 -0.58
C GLU A 87 -12.46 -9.14 0.66
N GLU A 88 -12.86 -10.40 0.68
CA GLU A 88 -12.64 -11.25 1.83
C GLU A 88 -11.16 -11.38 2.18
N ARG A 89 -10.31 -11.46 1.15
CA ARG A 89 -8.88 -11.65 1.39
C ARG A 89 -8.19 -10.45 1.97
N THR A 90 -8.71 -9.25 1.77
CA THR A 90 -8.03 -8.03 2.17
C THR A 90 -8.76 -7.24 3.23
N LYS A 91 -9.99 -7.59 3.54
CA LYS A 91 -10.81 -6.72 4.39
C LYS A 91 -10.29 -6.53 5.80
N LEU A 92 -9.45 -7.42 6.29
CA LEU A 92 -8.90 -7.32 7.64
C LEU A 92 -7.49 -6.75 7.68
N ILE A 93 -6.90 -6.41 6.54
CA ILE A 93 -5.57 -5.84 6.55
C ILE A 93 -5.65 -4.43 7.13
N PRO A 94 -4.83 -4.10 8.13
CA PRO A 94 -4.83 -2.74 8.67
C PRO A 94 -4.44 -1.72 7.61
N VAL A 95 -5.14 -0.60 7.58
CA VAL A 95 -4.87 0.47 6.64
C VAL A 95 -4.65 1.74 7.44
N VAL A 96 -3.50 2.37 7.24
CA VAL A 96 -3.18 3.65 7.83
C VAL A 96 -3.40 4.71 6.76
N ILE A 97 -4.19 5.71 7.07
CA ILE A 97 -4.52 6.76 6.12
C ILE A 97 -3.59 7.94 6.35
N LEU A 98 -2.93 8.37 5.28
CA LEU A 98 -2.14 9.58 5.32
C LEU A 98 -2.96 10.69 4.71
N THR A 99 -3.06 11.81 5.39
CA THR A 99 -3.74 12.95 4.83
C THR A 99 -2.69 13.99 4.52
N SER A 100 -2.81 14.60 3.36
CA SER A 100 -1.88 15.64 3.02
C SER A 100 -2.28 16.87 3.78
N SER A 101 -1.40 17.37 4.56
CA SER A 101 -1.73 18.53 5.30
C SER A 101 -1.37 19.75 4.60
N LYS A 102 -0.92 19.67 3.37
CA LYS A 102 -0.56 20.80 2.78
C LYS A 102 -1.66 21.48 2.30
N GLU A 103 -2.52 21.45 2.57
CA GLU A 103 -3.42 22.11 2.14
C GLU A 103 -3.72 23.11 2.66
N GLU A 104 -3.55 23.52 2.83
CA GLU A 104 -3.72 24.44 3.20
C GLU A 104 -3.94 24.95 2.85
#